data_aeb603c929e234329e03d7b8f8eed345
#
_entry.id   aeb603c929e234329e03d7b8f8eed345
#
_cell.length_a   1.000
_cell.length_b   1.000
_cell.length_c   1.000
_cell.angle_alpha   90.00
_cell.angle_beta   90.00
_cell.angle_gamma   90.00
#
_symmetry.space_group_name_H-M   'P 1'
#
loop_
_entity.id
_entity.type
_entity.pdbx_description
1 polymer ?
#
loop_
_entity_poly.entity_id
_entity_poly.type
_entity_poly.pdbx_seq_one_letter_code
_entity_poly.pdbx_strand_id
1 'polypeptide(L)'
;WEESCRLVDRVNGVPIDERFDAVVVSCGGFPKDMNLYQASKTMINARQAVKEGGRIVFLAECPEGGGPAEFFGWSKPLMEGRLDAALRADFTIAGYVFYVCCEIAAHTDFHMLSRLPADVLAPMRIHGISEAELPTLLDFGDRRVAVMPYGGSTVPIPEN
;
A
#
# COMPACT_ATOMS: atom_id res chain seq x y z
N TRP A 1 12.50 -9.91 21.63
CA TRP A 1 11.56 -9.12 20.81
C TRP A 1 12.15 -7.75 20.46
N GLU A 2 12.41 -6.87 21.43
CA GLU A 2 12.91 -5.51 21.18
C GLU A 2 14.23 -5.48 20.41
N GLU A 3 15.17 -6.37 20.76
CA GLU A 3 16.46 -6.47 20.06
C GLU A 3 16.28 -6.88 18.59
N SER A 4 15.34 -7.78 18.31
CA SER A 4 15.00 -8.18 16.94
C SER A 4 14.38 -7.02 16.14
N CYS A 5 13.51 -6.22 16.76
CA CYS A 5 12.96 -5.02 16.13
C CYS A 5 14.06 -4.00 15.80
N ARG A 6 14.97 -3.72 16.77
CA ARG A 6 16.10 -2.82 16.54
C ARG A 6 17.05 -3.30 15.43
N LEU A 7 17.19 -4.62 15.27
CA LEU A 7 17.97 -5.18 14.18
C LEU A 7 17.29 -4.94 12.84
N VAL A 8 15.97 -5.18 12.76
CA VAL A 8 15.18 -4.90 11.55
C VAL A 8 15.27 -3.44 11.16
N ASP A 9 15.11 -2.51 12.13
CA ASP A 9 15.22 -1.07 11.89
C ASP A 9 16.60 -0.68 11.36
N ARG A 10 17.67 -1.28 11.88
CA ARG A 10 19.04 -1.03 11.39
C ARG A 10 19.31 -1.57 9.99
N VAL A 11 18.65 -2.67 9.60
CA VAL A 11 18.88 -3.33 8.30
C VAL A 11 17.97 -2.76 7.21
N ASN A 12 16.71 -2.49 7.54
CA ASN A 12 15.68 -2.09 6.59
C ASN A 12 15.25 -0.63 6.73
N GLY A 13 15.61 0.02 7.85
CA GLY A 13 15.26 1.40 8.12
C GLY A 13 16.08 2.38 7.27
N VAL A 14 15.39 3.31 6.65
CA VAL A 14 16.00 4.41 5.88
C VAL A 14 15.52 5.72 6.49
N PRO A 15 16.41 6.46 7.18
CA PRO A 15 16.05 7.78 7.70
C PRO A 15 15.66 8.70 6.55
N ILE A 16 14.58 9.45 6.73
CA ILE A 16 14.15 10.51 5.82
C ILE A 16 13.93 11.79 6.62
N ASP A 17 14.46 12.89 6.14
CA ASP A 17 14.37 14.22 6.76
C ASP A 17 12.91 14.74 6.77
N GLU A 18 12.19 14.51 5.69
CA GLU A 18 10.78 14.85 5.57
C GLU A 18 10.06 13.89 4.62
N ARG A 19 8.74 13.84 4.72
CA ARG A 19 7.91 13.06 3.79
C ARG A 19 7.86 13.70 2.41
N PHE A 20 7.63 12.88 1.40
CA PHE A 20 7.61 13.25 -0.02
C PHE A 20 6.19 13.59 -0.49
N ASP A 21 6.09 14.40 -1.54
CA ASP A 21 4.82 14.73 -2.19
C ASP A 21 4.28 13.54 -2.99
N ALA A 22 5.19 12.68 -3.47
CA ALA A 22 4.84 11.44 -4.13
C ALA A 22 5.83 10.32 -3.83
N VAL A 23 5.37 9.08 -3.92
CA VAL A 23 6.17 7.87 -3.77
C VAL A 23 5.87 6.92 -4.93
N VAL A 24 6.91 6.51 -5.65
CA VAL A 24 6.84 5.43 -6.63
C VAL A 24 7.42 4.19 -5.96
N VAL A 25 6.62 3.14 -5.81
CA VAL A 25 7.05 1.98 -5.02
C VAL A 25 6.71 0.66 -5.70
N SER A 26 7.68 -0.25 -5.72
CA SER A 26 7.50 -1.65 -6.08
C SER A 26 7.63 -2.53 -4.84
N CYS A 27 6.91 -3.65 -4.81
CA CYS A 27 7.09 -4.67 -3.79
C CYS A 27 8.48 -5.34 -3.87
N GLY A 28 9.14 -5.28 -5.02
CA GLY A 28 10.37 -5.99 -5.32
C GLY A 28 10.13 -7.36 -5.97
N GLY A 29 8.93 -7.58 -6.52
CA GLY A 29 8.55 -8.79 -7.25
C GLY A 29 8.16 -9.98 -6.35
N PHE A 30 7.93 -11.12 -7.02
CA PHE A 30 7.56 -12.37 -6.36
C PHE A 30 8.62 -12.82 -5.33
N PRO A 31 8.22 -13.32 -4.14
CA PRO A 31 6.86 -13.60 -3.66
C PRO A 31 6.18 -12.44 -2.91
N LYS A 32 6.77 -11.25 -2.86
CA LYS A 32 6.27 -10.12 -2.05
C LYS A 32 5.00 -9.48 -2.62
N ASP A 33 4.79 -9.64 -3.94
CA ASP A 33 3.62 -9.17 -4.66
C ASP A 33 2.73 -10.30 -5.20
N MET A 34 2.86 -11.51 -4.65
CA MET A 34 2.04 -12.65 -5.10
C MET A 34 0.53 -12.38 -5.01
N ASN A 35 0.10 -11.59 -4.03
CA ASN A 35 -1.28 -11.15 -3.85
C ASN A 35 -1.33 -9.82 -3.06
N LEU A 36 -2.49 -9.17 -3.02
CA LEU A 36 -2.64 -7.88 -2.36
C LEU A 36 -2.42 -7.95 -0.85
N TYR A 37 -2.80 -9.06 -0.20
CA TYR A 37 -2.53 -9.29 1.22
C TYR A 37 -1.03 -9.24 1.54
N GLN A 38 -0.17 -9.82 0.69
CA GLN A 38 1.28 -9.73 0.88
C GLN A 38 1.82 -8.35 0.50
N ALA A 39 1.32 -7.76 -0.59
CA ALA A 39 1.72 -6.46 -1.08
C ALA A 39 1.37 -5.31 -0.10
N SER A 40 0.38 -5.51 0.78
CA SER A 40 -0.03 -4.53 1.80
C SER A 40 1.11 -4.08 2.72
N LYS A 41 2.11 -4.93 2.97
CA LYS A 41 3.29 -4.57 3.75
C LYS A 41 4.07 -3.44 3.08
N THR A 42 4.15 -3.47 1.75
CA THR A 42 4.76 -2.40 0.95
C THR A 42 3.91 -1.13 0.98
N MET A 43 2.58 -1.25 0.97
CA MET A 43 1.68 -0.09 1.13
C MET A 43 1.93 0.62 2.47
N ILE A 44 2.05 -0.15 3.56
CA ILE A 44 2.34 0.38 4.90
C ILE A 44 3.68 1.12 4.92
N ASN A 45 4.72 0.56 4.31
CA ASN A 45 6.03 1.20 4.23
C ASN A 45 5.98 2.49 3.39
N ALA A 46 5.32 2.46 2.23
CA ALA A 46 5.16 3.64 1.37
C ALA A 46 4.39 4.77 2.07
N ARG A 47 3.38 4.43 2.90
CA ARG A 47 2.62 5.42 3.68
C ARG A 47 3.51 6.20 4.66
N GLN A 48 4.57 5.60 5.18
CA GLN A 48 5.51 6.31 6.06
C GLN A 48 6.30 7.41 5.32
N ALA A 49 6.54 7.21 4.03
CA ALA A 49 7.32 8.13 3.22
C ALA A 49 6.49 9.26 2.58
N VAL A 50 5.18 9.11 2.45
CA VAL A 50 4.33 10.07 1.72
C VAL A 50 3.63 11.03 2.68
N LYS A 51 3.45 12.28 2.24
CA LYS A 51 2.63 13.30 2.93
C LYS A 51 1.15 12.90 2.91
N GLU A 52 0.37 13.50 3.79
CA GLU A 52 -1.10 13.39 3.74
C GLU A 52 -1.63 13.92 2.41
N GLY A 53 -2.51 13.16 1.75
CA GLY A 53 -3.01 13.48 0.41
C GLY A 53 -1.97 13.36 -0.73
N GLY A 54 -0.73 12.95 -0.42
CA GLY A 54 0.31 12.77 -1.43
C GLY A 54 0.06 11.55 -2.32
N ARG A 55 0.72 11.51 -3.48
CA ARG A 55 0.52 10.45 -4.48
C ARG A 55 1.36 9.22 -4.18
N ILE A 56 0.75 8.05 -4.30
CA ILE A 56 1.45 6.77 -4.34
C ILE A 56 1.20 6.11 -5.70
N VAL A 57 2.28 5.82 -6.44
CA VAL A 57 2.24 4.96 -7.62
C VAL A 57 2.83 3.61 -7.23
N PHE A 58 1.95 2.62 -7.10
CA PHE A 58 2.25 1.31 -6.52
C PHE A 58 2.31 0.24 -7.60
N LEU A 59 3.43 -0.48 -7.67
CA LEU A 59 3.69 -1.53 -8.66
C LEU A 59 3.70 -2.90 -7.95
N ALA A 60 2.66 -3.68 -8.18
CA ALA A 60 2.53 -5.03 -7.63
C ALA A 60 1.67 -5.90 -8.53
N GLU A 61 2.22 -6.99 -9.03
CA GLU A 61 1.55 -7.83 -10.02
C GLU A 61 0.27 -8.49 -9.49
N CYS A 62 0.31 -9.04 -8.27
CA CYS A 62 -0.79 -9.73 -7.58
C CYS A 62 -1.43 -10.86 -8.41
N PRO A 63 -0.64 -11.81 -8.96
CA PRO A 63 -1.18 -12.88 -9.83
C PRO A 63 -2.15 -13.82 -9.11
N GLU A 64 -2.08 -13.92 -7.79
CA GLU A 64 -2.94 -14.75 -6.95
C GLU A 64 -4.11 -13.95 -6.31
N GLY A 65 -4.44 -12.79 -6.86
CA GLY A 65 -5.58 -12.00 -6.41
C GLY A 65 -5.39 -11.33 -5.05
N GLY A 66 -6.42 -11.41 -4.18
CA GLY A 66 -6.40 -10.78 -2.85
C GLY A 66 -5.58 -11.52 -1.81
N GLY A 67 -5.36 -12.82 -1.99
CA GLY A 67 -4.73 -13.72 -1.03
C GLY A 67 -5.76 -14.59 -0.32
N PRO A 68 -5.99 -14.47 0.99
CA PRO A 68 -7.02 -15.26 1.69
C PRO A 68 -8.39 -15.11 1.04
N ALA A 69 -9.16 -16.20 0.97
CA ALA A 69 -10.44 -16.25 0.24
C ALA A 69 -11.45 -15.18 0.71
N GLU A 70 -11.43 -14.85 2.00
CA GLU A 70 -12.30 -13.83 2.60
C GLU A 70 -11.80 -12.38 2.38
N PHE A 71 -10.58 -12.15 1.84
CA PHE A 71 -9.98 -10.82 1.76
C PHE A 71 -10.90 -9.80 1.09
N PHE A 72 -11.34 -10.06 -0.13
CA PHE A 72 -12.27 -9.17 -0.84
C PHE A 72 -13.72 -9.25 -0.35
N GLY A 73 -14.05 -10.24 0.49
CA GLY A 73 -15.35 -10.30 1.16
C GLY A 73 -15.63 -9.08 2.05
N TRP A 74 -14.57 -8.45 2.55
CA TRP A 74 -14.63 -7.23 3.36
C TRP A 74 -15.02 -5.98 2.58
N SER A 75 -15.06 -6.04 1.24
CA SER A 75 -15.58 -4.94 0.39
C SER A 75 -17.07 -4.67 0.65
N LYS A 76 -17.87 -5.69 1.00
CA LYS A 76 -19.30 -5.51 1.30
C LYS A 76 -19.50 -4.64 2.56
N PRO A 77 -18.93 -4.96 3.73
CA PRO A 77 -19.00 -4.06 4.89
C PRO A 77 -18.45 -2.66 4.61
N LEU A 78 -17.40 -2.53 3.78
CA LEU A 78 -16.85 -1.25 3.38
C LEU A 78 -17.87 -0.39 2.62
N MET A 79 -18.51 -0.96 1.58
CA MET A 79 -19.52 -0.26 0.78
C MET A 79 -20.76 0.11 1.60
N GLU A 80 -21.07 -0.66 2.63
CA GLU A 80 -22.17 -0.39 3.56
C GLU A 80 -21.78 0.62 4.67
N GLY A 81 -20.55 1.16 4.66
CA GLY A 81 -20.09 2.14 5.66
C GLY A 81 -19.92 1.59 7.07
N ARG A 82 -19.79 0.26 7.22
CA ARG A 82 -19.71 -0.42 8.53
C ARG A 82 -18.47 -1.30 8.70
N LEU A 83 -17.40 -1.05 7.91
CA LEU A 83 -16.20 -1.88 7.94
C LEU A 83 -15.58 -1.98 9.34
N ASP A 84 -15.43 -0.84 10.04
CA ASP A 84 -14.88 -0.80 11.40
C ASP A 84 -15.75 -1.62 12.39
N ALA A 85 -17.06 -1.42 12.35
CA ALA A 85 -17.99 -2.13 13.23
C ALA A 85 -18.00 -3.65 12.94
N ALA A 86 -17.94 -4.04 11.66
CA ALA A 86 -17.89 -5.44 11.26
C ALA A 86 -16.58 -6.09 11.70
N LEU A 87 -15.44 -5.40 11.55
CA LEU A 87 -14.13 -5.90 11.97
C LEU A 87 -14.03 -6.04 13.49
N ARG A 88 -14.64 -5.14 14.27
CA ARG A 88 -14.70 -5.26 15.73
C ARG A 88 -15.58 -6.43 16.19
N ALA A 89 -16.64 -6.72 15.44
CA ALA A 89 -17.56 -7.83 15.77
C ALA A 89 -16.96 -9.19 15.43
N ASP A 90 -16.23 -9.30 14.33
CA ASP A 90 -15.63 -10.54 13.84
C ASP A 90 -14.22 -10.28 13.31
N PHE A 91 -13.26 -10.19 14.22
CA PHE A 91 -11.87 -9.87 13.89
C PHE A 91 -11.20 -11.03 13.16
N THR A 92 -10.72 -10.73 11.94
CA THR A 92 -9.78 -11.60 11.23
C THR A 92 -8.54 -10.82 10.80
N ILE A 93 -7.40 -11.51 10.68
CA ILE A 93 -6.15 -10.86 10.21
C ILE A 93 -6.33 -10.34 8.80
N ALA A 94 -7.00 -11.10 7.91
CA ALA A 94 -7.28 -10.68 6.55
C ALA A 94 -8.17 -9.42 6.50
N GLY A 95 -9.20 -9.35 7.35
CA GLY A 95 -10.05 -8.17 7.50
C GLY A 95 -9.29 -6.95 8.02
N TYR A 96 -8.41 -7.13 8.98
CA TYR A 96 -7.56 -6.06 9.47
C TYR A 96 -6.60 -5.52 8.39
N VAL A 97 -5.96 -6.40 7.64
CA VAL A 97 -5.09 -6.00 6.52
C VAL A 97 -5.89 -5.27 5.43
N PHE A 98 -7.09 -5.76 5.10
CA PHE A 98 -8.00 -5.08 4.18
C PHE A 98 -8.35 -3.67 4.67
N TYR A 99 -8.70 -3.53 5.96
CA TYR A 99 -8.97 -2.24 6.60
C TYR A 99 -7.78 -1.28 6.47
N VAL A 100 -6.56 -1.74 6.79
CA VAL A 100 -5.34 -0.93 6.67
C VAL A 100 -5.10 -0.46 5.23
N CYS A 101 -5.32 -1.32 4.23
CA CYS A 101 -5.22 -0.91 2.82
C CYS A 101 -6.22 0.20 2.48
N CYS A 102 -7.45 0.09 2.95
CA CYS A 102 -8.48 1.12 2.74
C CYS A 102 -8.12 2.45 3.42
N GLU A 103 -7.59 2.40 4.65
CA GLU A 103 -7.15 3.60 5.37
C GLU A 103 -6.00 4.31 4.63
N ILE A 104 -5.01 3.57 4.15
CA ILE A 104 -3.91 4.14 3.38
C ILE A 104 -4.44 4.82 2.12
N ALA A 105 -5.30 4.14 1.36
CA ALA A 105 -5.85 4.68 0.13
C ALA A 105 -6.80 5.88 0.38
N ALA A 106 -7.50 5.92 1.52
CA ALA A 106 -8.37 7.04 1.89
C ALA A 106 -7.59 8.34 2.18
N HIS A 107 -6.32 8.22 2.61
CA HIS A 107 -5.46 9.32 2.99
C HIS A 107 -4.37 9.66 1.96
N THR A 108 -4.45 9.08 0.76
CA THR A 108 -3.47 9.30 -0.32
C THR A 108 -4.15 9.28 -1.69
N ASP A 109 -3.51 9.87 -2.71
CA ASP A 109 -3.87 9.71 -4.12
C ASP A 109 -3.22 8.39 -4.62
N PHE A 110 -3.91 7.25 -4.42
CA PHE A 110 -3.34 5.92 -4.56
C PHE A 110 -3.64 5.30 -5.93
N HIS A 111 -2.60 5.07 -6.72
CA HIS A 111 -2.65 4.44 -8.03
C HIS A 111 -1.90 3.11 -8.02
N MET A 112 -2.51 2.06 -8.55
CA MET A 112 -1.91 0.72 -8.54
C MET A 112 -1.88 0.10 -9.93
N LEU A 113 -0.69 -0.26 -10.39
CA LEU A 113 -0.48 -1.12 -11.54
C LEU A 113 -0.40 -2.57 -11.08
N SER A 114 -1.38 -3.39 -11.48
CA SER A 114 -1.45 -4.81 -11.11
C SER A 114 -2.29 -5.61 -12.10
N ARG A 115 -2.37 -6.93 -11.90
CA ARG A 115 -3.34 -7.78 -12.60
C ARG A 115 -4.74 -7.78 -11.97
N LEU A 116 -4.91 -7.12 -10.83
CA LEU A 116 -6.21 -7.03 -10.18
C LEU A 116 -7.16 -6.17 -11.01
N PRO A 117 -8.42 -6.60 -11.21
CA PRO A 117 -9.41 -5.79 -11.90
C PRO A 117 -9.66 -4.45 -11.17
N ALA A 118 -9.78 -3.37 -11.92
CA ALA A 118 -9.99 -2.03 -11.35
C ALA A 118 -11.28 -1.91 -10.54
N ASP A 119 -12.33 -2.64 -10.90
CA ASP A 119 -13.60 -2.70 -10.18
C ASP A 119 -13.50 -3.36 -8.80
N VAL A 120 -12.55 -4.28 -8.62
CA VAL A 120 -12.24 -4.89 -7.32
C VAL A 120 -11.49 -3.91 -6.40
N LEU A 121 -10.65 -3.05 -6.97
CA LEU A 121 -9.85 -2.06 -6.24
C LEU A 121 -10.63 -0.78 -5.90
N ALA A 122 -11.57 -0.38 -6.77
CA ALA A 122 -12.29 0.87 -6.64
C ALA A 122 -13.03 1.07 -5.30
N PRO A 123 -13.71 0.05 -4.71
CA PRO A 123 -14.33 0.19 -3.39
C PRO A 123 -13.33 0.58 -2.30
N MET A 124 -12.07 0.14 -2.42
CA MET A 124 -10.98 0.45 -1.51
C MET A 124 -10.36 1.83 -1.74
N ARG A 125 -10.88 2.63 -2.69
CA ARG A 125 -10.30 3.90 -3.16
C ARG A 125 -8.91 3.76 -3.78
N ILE A 126 -8.59 2.60 -4.31
CA ILE A 126 -7.36 2.34 -5.06
C ILE A 126 -7.70 2.49 -6.55
N HIS A 127 -7.01 3.39 -7.24
CA HIS A 127 -7.15 3.57 -8.67
C HIS A 127 -6.31 2.54 -9.42
N GLY A 128 -6.96 1.49 -9.96
CA GLY A 128 -6.30 0.55 -10.86
C GLY A 128 -5.91 1.24 -12.15
N ILE A 129 -4.63 1.14 -12.54
CA ILE A 129 -4.08 1.81 -13.72
C ILE A 129 -3.46 0.81 -14.71
N SER A 130 -3.34 1.22 -15.94
CA SER A 130 -2.61 0.53 -17.01
C SER A 130 -1.20 1.09 -17.18
N GLU A 131 -0.33 0.34 -17.90
CA GLU A 131 1.00 0.82 -18.25
C GLU A 131 0.97 2.11 -19.10
N ALA A 132 -0.07 2.29 -19.91
CA ALA A 132 -0.24 3.48 -20.75
C ALA A 132 -0.44 4.77 -19.94
N GLU A 133 -0.94 4.66 -18.72
CA GLU A 133 -1.18 5.81 -17.84
C GLU A 133 0.06 6.20 -17.00
N LEU A 134 1.05 5.31 -16.88
CA LEU A 134 2.24 5.55 -16.09
C LEU A 134 3.00 6.84 -16.47
N PRO A 135 3.25 7.16 -17.75
CA PRO A 135 3.99 8.38 -18.11
C PRO A 135 3.35 9.64 -17.54
N THR A 136 2.02 9.73 -17.59
CA THR A 136 1.26 10.87 -17.03
C THR A 136 1.31 10.91 -15.52
N LEU A 137 1.22 9.75 -14.86
CA LEU A 137 1.25 9.64 -13.41
C LEU A 137 2.64 9.88 -12.82
N LEU A 138 3.69 9.62 -13.60
CA LEU A 138 5.09 9.82 -13.24
C LEU A 138 5.60 11.24 -13.60
N ASP A 139 4.77 12.08 -14.20
CA ASP A 139 5.08 13.51 -14.36
C ASP A 139 4.77 14.25 -13.06
N PHE A 140 5.80 14.44 -12.26
CA PHE A 140 5.68 15.06 -10.94
C PHE A 140 6.01 16.57 -10.92
N GLY A 141 6.55 17.12 -12.02
CA GLY A 141 7.02 18.52 -12.05
C GLY A 141 8.06 18.75 -10.95
N ASP A 142 7.89 19.83 -10.17
CA ASP A 142 8.81 20.22 -9.09
C ASP A 142 8.55 19.50 -7.73
N ARG A 143 7.73 18.47 -7.71
CA ARG A 143 7.40 17.71 -6.49
C ARG A 143 8.60 16.90 -6.01
N ARG A 144 8.76 16.79 -4.69
CA ARG A 144 9.70 15.84 -4.10
C ARG A 144 9.14 14.41 -4.22
N VAL A 145 9.92 13.54 -4.83
CA VAL A 145 9.52 12.15 -5.10
C VAL A 145 10.51 11.18 -4.48
N ALA A 146 9.99 10.18 -3.77
CA ALA A 146 10.78 9.01 -3.41
C ALA A 146 10.53 7.86 -4.39
N VAL A 147 11.59 7.11 -4.69
CA VAL A 147 11.50 5.87 -5.45
C VAL A 147 11.95 4.72 -4.55
N MET A 148 11.08 3.74 -4.34
CA MET A 148 11.31 2.58 -3.47
C MET A 148 11.23 1.27 -4.28
N PRO A 149 12.33 0.83 -4.93
CA PRO A 149 12.33 -0.36 -5.78
C PRO A 149 12.02 -1.65 -5.02
N TYR A 150 12.35 -1.68 -3.73
CA TYR A 150 12.18 -2.82 -2.82
C TYR A 150 11.36 -2.42 -1.59
N GLY A 151 10.23 -1.78 -1.79
CA GLY A 151 9.39 -1.24 -0.71
C GLY A 151 8.93 -2.27 0.32
N GLY A 152 8.82 -3.55 -0.07
CA GLY A 152 8.55 -4.64 0.86
C GLY A 152 9.68 -4.93 1.88
N SER A 153 10.86 -4.36 1.68
CA SER A 153 12.03 -4.49 2.58
C SER A 153 12.65 -3.16 2.96
N THR A 154 12.03 -2.04 2.61
CA THR A 154 12.52 -0.70 2.93
C THR A 154 11.51 -0.03 3.86
N VAL A 155 11.94 0.38 5.04
CA VAL A 155 11.10 1.04 6.04
C VAL A 155 11.55 2.48 6.18
N PRO A 156 10.84 3.45 5.58
CA PRO A 156 11.15 4.87 5.79
C PRO A 156 10.91 5.25 7.25
N ILE A 157 11.86 5.95 7.85
CA ILE A 157 11.81 6.43 9.22
C ILE A 157 11.89 7.96 9.18
N PRO A 158 10.76 8.68 9.21
CA PRO A 158 10.77 10.14 9.26
C PRO A 158 11.45 10.64 10.54
N GLU A 159 12.37 11.59 10.39
CA GLU A 159 12.87 12.35 11.53
C GLU A 159 11.75 13.25 12.05
N ASN A 160 11.44 13.15 13.37
CA ASN A 160 10.37 13.90 14.03
C ASN A 160 10.74 15.38 14.21
#